data_a22340a10a6c39268fb219bc64a597c8
#
_entry.id   a22340a10a6c39268fb219bc64a597c8
#
_cell.length_a   1.000
_cell.length_b   1.000
_cell.length_c   1.000
_cell.angle_alpha   90.00
_cell.angle_beta   90.00
_cell.angle_gamma   90.00
#
_symmetry.space_group_name_H-M   'P 1'
#
loop_
_entity.id
_entity.type
_entity.pdbx_description
1 polymer ?
#
loop_
_entity_poly.entity_id
_entity_poly.type
_entity_poly.pdbx_seq_one_letter_code
_entity_poly.pdbx_strand_id
1 'polypeptide(L)'
;MLENKGTMSSPVQALQGQVPGVIITRNSTAPGDESWNMSLRGAVSKNTTSPLVIIDGVEYESVNELRLLNPSDIESINFLKDASASIYGSKAAGGVVLVTTKKAQAGKVQVDYSGSVTSKFIGLSPHLMSLEQWASSVIDARTNDGYGDDDTWMRYAKLALAYKNQYINLDHTTNPFGNAFTDVADFVFFDTNWQDIMWGTAASTQHELAISGGTEASKYRLSLGYMFDDSNLKWGNNNNNRYNLRLTNSFKLSERAS
;
A
#
# COMPACT_ATOMS: atom_id res chain seq x y z
N MET A 1 -10.83 -0.05 18.14
CA MET A 1 -10.68 -0.99 17.00
C MET A 1 -9.47 -0.69 16.12
N LEU A 2 -9.05 0.55 16.00
CA LEU A 2 -7.88 0.97 15.22
C LEU A 2 -6.56 0.98 16.01
N GLU A 3 -6.65 1.01 17.33
CA GLU A 3 -5.50 0.95 18.24
C GLU A 3 -4.88 -0.46 18.26
N ASN A 4 -3.57 -0.56 18.33
CA ASN A 4 -2.79 -1.79 18.42
C ASN A 4 -2.59 -2.61 17.10
N LYS A 5 -2.66 -1.97 15.93
CA LYS A 5 -2.38 -2.67 14.65
C LYS A 5 -1.00 -2.36 14.04
N GLY A 6 -0.10 -1.80 14.84
CA GLY A 6 1.22 -1.38 14.35
C GLY A 6 1.17 -0.07 13.55
N THR A 7 2.25 0.23 12.85
CA THR A 7 2.34 1.40 11.98
C THR A 7 1.46 1.22 10.75
N MET A 8 0.52 2.13 10.54
CA MET A 8 -0.41 2.09 9.41
C MET A 8 -0.34 3.40 8.64
N SER A 9 -0.13 3.28 7.34
CA SER A 9 -0.09 4.43 6.44
C SER A 9 -1.45 5.12 6.29
N SER A 10 -2.54 4.38 6.44
CA SER A 10 -3.90 4.90 6.33
C SER A 10 -4.87 4.18 7.27
N PRO A 11 -5.86 4.90 7.85
CA PRO A 11 -6.95 4.26 8.59
C PRO A 11 -7.72 3.22 7.77
N VAL A 12 -7.76 3.36 6.45
CA VAL A 12 -8.41 2.41 5.52
C VAL A 12 -7.77 1.02 5.60
N GLN A 13 -6.46 0.95 5.77
CA GLN A 13 -5.73 -0.31 5.95
C GLN A 13 -6.21 -1.07 7.18
N ALA A 14 -6.49 -0.38 8.27
CA ALA A 14 -6.98 -1.00 9.49
C ALA A 14 -8.38 -1.61 9.36
N LEU A 15 -9.18 -1.11 8.42
CA LEU A 15 -10.54 -1.57 8.16
C LEU A 15 -10.61 -2.81 7.28
N GLN A 16 -9.52 -3.10 6.54
CA GLN A 16 -9.48 -4.24 5.63
C GLN A 16 -9.75 -5.56 6.38
N GLY A 17 -10.75 -6.31 5.92
CA GLY A 17 -11.15 -7.57 6.52
C GLY A 17 -11.86 -7.47 7.89
N GLN A 18 -12.12 -6.26 8.40
CA GLN A 18 -12.76 -6.06 9.70
C GLN A 18 -14.27 -5.81 9.62
N VAL A 19 -14.76 -5.38 8.46
CA VAL A 19 -16.15 -4.98 8.30
C VAL A 19 -16.83 -5.92 7.30
N PRO A 20 -17.85 -6.67 7.73
CA PRO A 20 -18.57 -7.58 6.84
C PRO A 20 -19.20 -6.85 5.65
N GLY A 21 -19.00 -7.40 4.44
CA GLY A 21 -19.55 -6.84 3.20
C GLY A 21 -18.86 -5.57 2.69
N VAL A 22 -17.72 -5.18 3.27
CA VAL A 22 -16.87 -4.11 2.77
C VAL A 22 -15.65 -4.74 2.09
N ILE A 23 -15.47 -4.42 0.82
CA ILE A 23 -14.31 -4.83 0.03
C ILE A 23 -13.36 -3.65 -0.06
N ILE A 24 -12.14 -3.84 0.42
CA ILE A 24 -11.08 -2.84 0.37
C ILE A 24 -9.91 -3.44 -0.41
N THR A 25 -9.53 -2.79 -1.49
CA THR A 25 -8.38 -3.17 -2.32
C THR A 25 -7.37 -2.04 -2.36
N ARG A 26 -6.10 -2.40 -2.40
CA ARG A 26 -4.98 -1.47 -2.50
C ARG A 26 -4.40 -1.56 -3.90
N ASN A 27 -4.26 -0.43 -4.60
CA ASN A 27 -3.75 -0.40 -5.96
C ASN A 27 -2.23 -0.21 -6.01
N SER A 28 -1.66 0.53 -5.05
CA SER A 28 -0.23 0.75 -4.93
C SER A 28 0.24 0.46 -3.51
N THR A 29 1.43 -0.13 -3.38
CA THR A 29 2.09 -0.40 -2.11
C THR A 29 3.29 0.51 -1.86
N ALA A 30 3.59 1.41 -2.79
CA ALA A 30 4.69 2.36 -2.64
C ALA A 30 4.41 3.32 -1.49
N PRO A 31 5.37 3.57 -0.58
CA PRO A 31 5.21 4.51 0.50
C PRO A 31 4.86 5.92 -0.03
N GLY A 32 3.78 6.51 0.50
CA GLY A 32 3.31 7.83 0.09
C GLY A 32 2.44 7.88 -1.17
N ASP A 33 2.46 6.85 -2.00
CA ASP A 33 1.60 6.72 -3.21
C ASP A 33 0.56 5.61 -3.06
N GLU A 34 0.07 5.42 -1.87
CA GLU A 34 -0.95 4.42 -1.58
C GLU A 34 -2.31 4.91 -2.03
N SER A 35 -2.93 4.15 -2.91
CA SER A 35 -4.31 4.38 -3.31
C SER A 35 -5.18 3.20 -2.92
N TRP A 36 -6.35 3.52 -2.39
CA TRP A 36 -7.31 2.56 -1.88
C TRP A 36 -8.62 2.66 -2.62
N ASN A 37 -9.16 1.52 -2.99
CA ASN A 37 -10.53 1.42 -3.45
C ASN A 37 -11.37 0.74 -2.38
N MET A 38 -12.56 1.27 -2.14
CA MET A 38 -13.52 0.71 -1.20
C MET A 38 -14.86 0.53 -1.88
N SER A 39 -15.48 -0.61 -1.65
CA SER A 39 -16.84 -0.89 -2.07
C SER A 39 -17.62 -1.47 -0.90
N LEU A 40 -18.82 -0.95 -0.64
CA LEU A 40 -19.67 -1.39 0.47
C LEU A 40 -20.65 -2.50 0.05
N ARG A 41 -20.87 -2.71 -1.26
CA ARG A 41 -21.89 -3.62 -1.79
C ARG A 41 -21.54 -4.28 -3.12
N GLY A 42 -20.30 -4.21 -3.56
CA GLY A 42 -19.94 -4.56 -4.93
C GLY A 42 -20.27 -3.46 -5.94
N ALA A 43 -20.23 -3.77 -7.22
CA ALA A 43 -20.49 -2.79 -8.28
C ALA A 43 -21.99 -2.45 -8.35
N VAL A 44 -22.35 -1.23 -7.97
CA VAL A 44 -23.72 -0.71 -8.05
C VAL A 44 -24.00 -0.13 -9.43
N SER A 45 -22.98 0.38 -10.10
CA SER A 45 -23.06 0.99 -11.44
C SER A 45 -21.74 0.77 -12.18
N LYS A 46 -21.80 0.81 -13.51
CA LYS A 46 -20.59 0.74 -14.34
C LYS A 46 -19.62 1.91 -14.08
N ASN A 47 -20.11 3.03 -13.61
CA ASN A 47 -19.34 4.26 -13.49
C ASN A 47 -19.07 4.73 -12.06
N THR A 48 -19.75 4.18 -11.03
CA THR A 48 -19.59 4.70 -9.66
C THR A 48 -19.85 3.58 -8.65
N THR A 49 -18.80 3.11 -8.00
CA THR A 49 -18.89 2.10 -6.94
C THR A 49 -18.29 2.60 -5.62
N SER A 50 -17.60 3.74 -5.65
CA SER A 50 -16.97 4.32 -4.46
C SER A 50 -18.02 4.91 -3.51
N PRO A 51 -17.90 4.65 -2.20
CA PRO A 51 -18.78 5.27 -1.22
C PRO A 51 -18.48 6.76 -1.05
N LEU A 52 -19.49 7.52 -0.68
CA LEU A 52 -19.33 8.89 -0.20
C LEU A 52 -18.63 8.87 1.17
N VAL A 53 -17.60 9.68 1.35
CA VAL A 53 -16.90 9.81 2.63
C VAL A 53 -17.30 11.10 3.31
N ILE A 54 -17.69 11.03 4.58
CA ILE A 54 -18.05 12.19 5.38
C ILE A 54 -17.19 12.20 6.64
N ILE A 55 -16.41 13.26 6.82
CA ILE A 55 -15.53 13.45 7.97
C ILE A 55 -16.04 14.66 8.77
N ASP A 56 -16.49 14.45 9.98
CA ASP A 56 -17.05 15.48 10.87
C ASP A 56 -18.13 16.35 10.19
N GLY A 57 -18.93 15.77 9.30
CA GLY A 57 -19.99 16.44 8.55
C GLY A 57 -19.57 17.07 7.23
N VAL A 58 -18.30 17.02 6.86
CA VAL A 58 -17.78 17.50 5.56
C VAL A 58 -17.71 16.35 4.56
N GLU A 59 -18.26 16.56 3.36
CA GLU A 59 -18.25 15.56 2.29
C GLU A 59 -16.90 15.52 1.55
N TYR A 60 -16.42 14.33 1.25
CA TYR A 60 -15.23 14.05 0.44
C TYR A 60 -15.56 13.01 -0.63
N GLU A 61 -14.99 13.17 -1.81
CA GLU A 61 -15.30 12.31 -2.97
C GLU A 61 -14.51 11.00 -2.98
N SER A 62 -13.42 10.93 -2.23
CA SER A 62 -12.51 9.78 -2.24
C SER A 62 -12.22 9.23 -0.85
N VAL A 63 -12.20 7.92 -0.74
CA VAL A 63 -11.74 7.20 0.47
C VAL A 63 -10.26 7.48 0.77
N ASN A 64 -9.51 7.92 -0.23
CA ASN A 64 -8.09 8.27 -0.07
C ASN A 64 -7.87 9.50 0.83
N GLU A 65 -8.88 10.35 1.00
CA GLU A 65 -8.80 11.48 1.93
C GLU A 65 -8.68 11.03 3.40
N LEU A 66 -9.10 9.81 3.71
CA LEU A 66 -8.92 9.23 5.05
C LEU A 66 -7.44 9.05 5.42
N ARG A 67 -6.54 8.99 4.44
CA ARG A 67 -5.08 8.95 4.71
C ARG A 67 -4.55 10.20 5.38
N LEU A 68 -5.26 11.33 5.25
CA LEU A 68 -4.89 12.60 5.88
C LEU A 68 -5.16 12.60 7.39
N LEU A 69 -5.97 11.66 7.87
CA LEU A 69 -6.28 11.51 9.29
C LEU A 69 -5.29 10.57 9.96
N ASN A 70 -4.90 10.92 11.17
CA ASN A 70 -4.25 9.98 12.07
C ASN A 70 -5.26 8.96 12.56
N PRO A 71 -4.93 7.66 12.55
CA PRO A 71 -5.82 6.63 13.12
C PRO A 71 -6.22 6.91 14.58
N SER A 72 -5.32 7.46 15.39
CA SER A 72 -5.56 7.80 16.79
C SER A 72 -6.53 8.98 16.99
N ASP A 73 -6.68 9.85 15.99
CA ASP A 73 -7.63 10.96 16.04
C ASP A 73 -9.06 10.55 15.67
N ILE A 74 -9.25 9.32 15.23
CA ILE A 74 -10.57 8.80 14.87
C ILE A 74 -11.26 8.25 16.12
N GLU A 75 -12.47 8.74 16.38
CA GLU A 75 -13.35 8.22 17.43
C GLU A 75 -14.15 7.03 16.92
N SER A 76 -14.79 7.18 15.75
CA SER A 76 -15.61 6.13 15.16
C SER A 76 -15.63 6.20 13.63
N ILE A 77 -15.83 5.03 13.00
CA ILE A 77 -16.12 4.90 11.58
C ILE A 77 -17.38 4.05 11.43
N ASN A 78 -18.40 4.63 10.81
CA ASN A 78 -19.68 3.99 10.59
C ASN A 78 -19.91 3.82 9.06
N PHE A 79 -20.42 2.67 8.68
CA PHE A 79 -20.73 2.33 7.29
C PHE A 79 -22.26 2.32 7.11
N LEU A 80 -22.77 3.32 6.40
CA LEU A 80 -24.18 3.43 6.09
C LEU A 80 -24.44 2.78 4.74
N LYS A 81 -25.35 1.81 4.76
CA LYS A 81 -25.75 1.04 3.59
C LYS A 81 -27.28 1.18 3.42
N ASP A 82 -27.76 0.96 2.21
CA ASP A 82 -29.21 0.92 1.95
C ASP A 82 -29.95 2.23 2.31
N ALA A 83 -31.10 2.08 2.94
CA ALA A 83 -31.95 3.19 3.32
C ALA A 83 -31.26 4.22 4.22
N SER A 84 -30.28 3.81 5.04
CA SER A 84 -29.56 4.73 5.93
C SER A 84 -28.63 5.68 5.16
N ALA A 85 -28.19 5.32 3.95
CA ALA A 85 -27.41 6.18 3.09
C ALA A 85 -28.26 7.17 2.29
N SER A 86 -29.55 6.91 2.12
CA SER A 86 -30.45 7.72 1.25
C SER A 86 -30.61 9.18 1.70
N ILE A 87 -30.40 9.47 2.99
CA ILE A 87 -30.44 10.84 3.52
C ILE A 87 -29.36 11.74 2.90
N TYR A 88 -28.30 11.16 2.31
CA TYR A 88 -27.21 11.87 1.63
C TYR A 88 -27.40 11.96 0.12
N GLY A 89 -28.60 11.59 -0.39
CA GLY A 89 -28.98 11.75 -1.77
C GLY A 89 -28.28 10.79 -2.75
N SER A 90 -28.29 11.16 -4.04
CA SER A 90 -27.78 10.30 -5.13
C SER A 90 -26.28 10.02 -5.07
N LYS A 91 -25.49 10.92 -4.49
CA LYS A 91 -24.04 10.70 -4.28
C LYS A 91 -23.73 9.50 -3.40
N ALA A 92 -24.68 9.13 -2.54
CA ALA A 92 -24.56 8.01 -1.60
C ALA A 92 -24.99 6.66 -2.19
N ALA A 93 -25.19 6.54 -3.49
CA ALA A 93 -25.59 5.28 -4.15
C ALA A 93 -24.62 4.13 -3.88
N GLY A 94 -23.32 4.41 -3.72
CA GLY A 94 -22.29 3.44 -3.32
C GLY A 94 -22.24 3.16 -1.80
N GLY A 95 -23.11 3.80 -1.01
CA GLY A 95 -23.07 3.83 0.46
C GLY A 95 -22.30 5.04 1.00
N VAL A 96 -22.25 5.17 2.33
CA VAL A 96 -21.58 6.27 3.01
C VAL A 96 -20.62 5.73 4.07
N VAL A 97 -19.41 6.30 4.13
CA VAL A 97 -18.45 6.11 5.21
C VAL A 97 -18.47 7.37 6.07
N LEU A 98 -19.07 7.27 7.25
CA LEU A 98 -19.16 8.36 8.20
C LEU A 98 -18.03 8.24 9.23
N VAL A 99 -17.13 9.19 9.24
CA VAL A 99 -15.99 9.26 10.16
C VAL A 99 -16.21 10.39 11.15
N THR A 100 -16.12 10.06 12.42
CA THR A 100 -16.14 11.03 13.52
C THR A 100 -14.76 11.07 14.16
N THR A 101 -14.20 12.26 14.31
CA THR A 101 -12.93 12.44 14.99
C THR A 101 -13.11 12.73 16.46
N LYS A 102 -12.09 12.43 17.26
CA LYS A 102 -12.07 12.70 18.70
C LYS A 102 -12.22 14.20 18.96
N LYS A 103 -13.21 14.56 19.75
CA LYS A 103 -13.49 15.94 20.14
C LYS A 103 -12.73 16.34 21.39
N ALA A 104 -12.57 17.64 21.57
CA ALA A 104 -12.07 18.21 22.81
C ALA A 104 -13.05 17.93 23.96
N GLN A 105 -12.54 17.51 25.11
CA GLN A 105 -13.34 17.26 26.31
C GLN A 105 -13.01 18.28 27.40
N ALA A 106 -14.03 18.63 28.21
CA ALA A 106 -13.81 19.45 29.39
C ALA A 106 -13.10 18.63 30.49
N GLY A 107 -12.20 19.26 31.21
CA GLY A 107 -11.49 18.61 32.29
C GLY A 107 -10.05 19.11 32.43
N LYS A 108 -9.30 18.43 33.29
CA LYS A 108 -7.87 18.67 33.47
C LYS A 108 -7.13 18.35 32.16
N VAL A 109 -6.01 19.01 31.96
CA VAL A 109 -5.13 18.74 30.83
C VAL A 109 -4.71 17.26 30.83
N GLN A 110 -5.00 16.59 29.74
CA GLN A 110 -4.57 15.20 29.48
C GLN A 110 -3.57 15.20 28.34
N VAL A 111 -2.53 14.41 28.49
CA VAL A 111 -1.49 14.20 27.48
C VAL A 111 -1.47 12.73 27.16
N ASP A 112 -1.78 12.40 25.92
CA ASP A 112 -1.77 11.04 25.41
C ASP A 112 -0.62 10.91 24.40
N TYR A 113 0.23 9.92 24.60
CA TYR A 113 1.28 9.57 23.64
C TYR A 113 1.13 8.13 23.22
N SER A 114 1.22 7.89 21.90
CA SER A 114 1.34 6.56 21.34
C SER A 114 2.51 6.48 20.36
N GLY A 115 3.22 5.37 20.42
CA GLY A 115 4.33 5.10 19.51
C GLY A 115 4.31 3.66 19.06
N SER A 116 4.61 3.43 17.79
CA SER A 116 4.75 2.10 17.21
C SER A 116 5.96 2.02 16.28
N VAL A 117 6.60 0.86 16.30
CA VAL A 117 7.67 0.49 15.38
C VAL A 117 7.28 -0.83 14.73
N THR A 118 7.36 -0.89 13.43
CA THR A 118 6.99 -2.07 12.64
C THR A 118 8.15 -2.46 11.74
N SER A 119 8.53 -3.73 11.77
CA SER A 119 9.46 -4.32 10.80
C SER A 119 8.68 -5.02 9.71
N LYS A 120 9.01 -4.73 8.45
CA LYS A 120 8.37 -5.29 7.27
C LYS A 120 9.30 -6.31 6.63
N PHE A 121 8.78 -7.51 6.40
CA PHE A 121 9.48 -8.58 5.71
C PHE A 121 8.75 -8.94 4.42
N ILE A 122 9.47 -9.46 3.46
CA ILE A 122 8.85 -10.11 2.30
C ILE A 122 8.28 -11.44 2.81
N GLY A 123 6.95 -11.54 2.89
CA GLY A 123 6.28 -12.68 3.49
C GLY A 123 6.42 -13.97 2.68
N LEU A 124 6.26 -13.90 1.37
CA LEU A 124 6.37 -15.01 0.44
C LEU A 124 7.37 -14.63 -0.65
N SER A 125 8.55 -15.24 -0.60
CA SER A 125 9.54 -15.17 -1.67
C SER A 125 9.48 -16.51 -2.42
N PRO A 126 9.00 -16.54 -3.66
CA PRO A 126 9.05 -17.77 -4.44
C PRO A 126 10.50 -18.18 -4.64
N HIS A 127 10.74 -19.47 -4.55
CA HIS A 127 12.07 -20.01 -4.83
C HIS A 127 12.33 -19.89 -6.31
N LEU A 128 13.30 -19.05 -6.69
CA LEU A 128 13.69 -18.90 -8.09
C LEU A 128 14.56 -20.08 -8.52
N MET A 129 14.40 -20.50 -9.77
CA MET A 129 15.29 -21.46 -10.37
C MET A 129 16.69 -20.87 -10.51
N SER A 130 17.73 -21.66 -10.24
CA SER A 130 19.09 -21.31 -10.66
C SER A 130 19.18 -21.28 -12.20
N LEU A 131 20.22 -20.63 -12.71
CA LEU A 131 20.50 -20.62 -14.16
C LEU A 131 20.56 -22.06 -14.74
N GLU A 132 21.18 -22.98 -14.00
CA GLU A 132 21.28 -24.39 -14.41
C GLU A 132 19.91 -25.09 -14.45
N GLN A 133 19.10 -24.91 -13.41
CA GLN A 133 17.76 -25.49 -13.35
C GLN A 133 16.87 -24.94 -14.48
N TRP A 134 16.94 -23.62 -14.71
CA TRP A 134 16.21 -22.99 -15.80
C TRP A 134 16.64 -23.53 -17.15
N ALA A 135 17.95 -23.55 -17.44
CA ALA A 135 18.47 -24.00 -18.71
C ALA A 135 18.14 -25.49 -18.98
N SER A 136 18.29 -26.35 -17.96
CA SER A 136 17.92 -27.76 -18.05
C SER A 136 16.42 -27.92 -18.34
N SER A 137 15.57 -27.17 -17.65
CA SER A 137 14.12 -27.22 -17.87
C SER A 137 13.72 -26.77 -19.27
N VAL A 138 14.39 -25.76 -19.83
CA VAL A 138 14.17 -25.33 -21.21
C VAL A 138 14.60 -26.41 -22.21
N ILE A 139 15.77 -27.03 -22.00
CA ILE A 139 16.26 -28.11 -22.83
C ILE A 139 15.29 -29.30 -22.83
N ASP A 140 14.86 -29.73 -21.65
CA ASP A 140 13.91 -30.84 -21.50
C ASP A 140 12.56 -30.53 -22.15
N ALA A 141 12.02 -29.33 -21.93
CA ALA A 141 10.76 -28.92 -22.54
C ALA A 141 10.85 -28.90 -24.08
N ARG A 142 11.91 -28.32 -24.63
CA ARG A 142 12.12 -28.27 -26.09
C ARG A 142 12.33 -29.65 -26.69
N THR A 143 13.07 -30.51 -26.00
CA THR A 143 13.26 -31.91 -26.44
C THR A 143 11.94 -32.67 -26.47
N ASN A 144 11.10 -32.52 -25.45
CA ASN A 144 9.79 -33.14 -25.36
C ASN A 144 8.83 -32.64 -26.45
N ASP A 145 8.96 -31.38 -26.86
CA ASP A 145 8.20 -30.78 -27.97
C ASP A 145 8.74 -31.20 -29.36
N GLY A 146 9.83 -31.98 -29.42
CA GLY A 146 10.43 -32.48 -30.65
C GLY A 146 11.35 -31.49 -31.37
N TYR A 147 11.78 -30.43 -30.72
CA TYR A 147 12.77 -29.50 -31.27
C TYR A 147 14.19 -30.08 -31.19
N GLY A 148 15.00 -29.77 -32.18
CA GLY A 148 16.41 -30.15 -32.27
C GLY A 148 17.36 -29.05 -31.80
N ASP A 149 18.66 -29.29 -32.04
CA ASP A 149 19.74 -28.37 -31.65
C ASP A 149 19.75 -27.06 -32.43
N ASP A 150 18.99 -26.96 -33.48
CA ASP A 150 18.78 -25.76 -34.31
C ASP A 150 17.74 -24.79 -33.70
N ASP A 151 16.98 -25.23 -32.68
CA ASP A 151 16.05 -24.36 -31.98
C ASP A 151 16.77 -23.24 -31.19
N THR A 152 16.27 -22.02 -31.34
CA THR A 152 16.86 -20.83 -30.74
C THR A 152 16.95 -20.91 -29.21
N TRP A 153 15.91 -21.38 -28.54
CA TRP A 153 15.88 -21.49 -27.10
C TRP A 153 16.73 -22.62 -26.56
N MET A 154 16.80 -23.75 -27.31
CA MET A 154 17.69 -24.86 -27.03
C MET A 154 19.16 -24.41 -27.07
N ARG A 155 19.54 -23.70 -28.14
CA ARG A 155 20.89 -23.14 -28.29
C ARG A 155 21.22 -22.15 -27.18
N TYR A 156 20.29 -21.24 -26.84
CA TYR A 156 20.47 -20.26 -25.78
C TYR A 156 20.65 -20.92 -24.40
N ALA A 157 19.82 -21.91 -24.06
CA ALA A 157 19.94 -22.67 -22.81
C ALA A 157 21.28 -23.42 -22.73
N LYS A 158 21.75 -24.05 -23.84
CA LYS A 158 23.06 -24.68 -23.87
C LYS A 158 24.22 -23.70 -23.72
N LEU A 159 24.13 -22.52 -24.32
CA LEU A 159 25.10 -21.43 -24.10
C LEU A 159 25.10 -20.97 -22.64
N ALA A 160 23.94 -20.82 -22.02
CA ALA A 160 23.84 -20.43 -20.62
C ALA A 160 24.53 -21.43 -19.67
N LEU A 161 24.45 -22.74 -19.97
CA LEU A 161 25.18 -23.77 -19.22
C LEU A 161 26.69 -23.74 -19.48
N ALA A 162 27.09 -23.56 -20.72
CA ALA A 162 28.49 -23.55 -21.10
C ALA A 162 29.26 -22.34 -20.57
N TYR A 163 28.60 -21.18 -20.50
CA TYR A 163 29.20 -19.89 -20.11
C TYR A 163 28.61 -19.33 -18.81
N LYS A 164 28.22 -20.20 -17.89
CA LYS A 164 27.72 -19.79 -16.58
C LYS A 164 28.71 -18.86 -15.87
N ASN A 165 28.21 -17.75 -15.33
CA ASN A 165 29.00 -16.70 -14.64
C ASN A 165 30.05 -16.01 -15.54
N GLN A 166 29.81 -16.00 -16.83
CA GLN A 166 30.70 -15.37 -17.78
C GLN A 166 29.94 -14.35 -18.64
N TYR A 167 30.69 -13.39 -19.14
CA TYR A 167 30.31 -12.51 -20.23
C TYR A 167 30.89 -13.08 -21.51
N ILE A 168 30.08 -13.15 -22.57
CA ILE A 168 30.53 -13.59 -23.91
C ILE A 168 30.02 -12.63 -24.96
N ASN A 169 30.83 -12.43 -25.97
CA ASN A 169 30.48 -11.72 -27.20
C ASN A 169 30.34 -12.76 -28.32
N LEU A 170 29.17 -12.82 -28.93
CA LEU A 170 28.86 -13.73 -30.00
C LEU A 170 28.65 -12.98 -31.32
N ASP A 171 29.26 -13.43 -32.36
CA ASP A 171 29.03 -12.94 -33.72
C ASP A 171 27.68 -13.45 -34.29
N HIS A 172 27.29 -12.95 -35.44
CA HIS A 172 26.03 -13.31 -36.09
C HIS A 172 25.88 -14.80 -36.45
N THR A 173 26.99 -15.56 -36.52
CA THR A 173 26.97 -16.98 -36.83
C THR A 173 26.74 -17.86 -35.62
N THR A 174 27.17 -17.41 -34.46
CA THR A 174 27.07 -18.10 -33.17
C THR A 174 25.93 -17.61 -32.29
N ASN A 175 25.38 -16.43 -32.61
CA ASN A 175 24.23 -15.86 -31.89
C ASN A 175 23.00 -16.77 -32.07
N PRO A 176 22.39 -17.28 -30.96
CA PRO A 176 21.23 -18.18 -31.04
C PRO A 176 19.98 -17.52 -31.63
N PHE A 177 19.87 -16.18 -31.57
CA PHE A 177 18.74 -15.42 -32.12
C PHE A 177 18.91 -15.04 -33.61
N GLY A 178 19.99 -15.48 -34.25
CA GLY A 178 20.24 -15.23 -35.66
C GLY A 178 20.25 -13.74 -36.02
N ASN A 179 19.69 -13.39 -37.18
CA ASN A 179 19.67 -12.02 -37.71
C ASN A 179 18.68 -11.09 -36.99
N ALA A 180 18.00 -11.54 -35.94
CA ALA A 180 17.06 -10.70 -35.15
C ALA A 180 17.77 -9.63 -34.30
N PHE A 181 19.06 -9.83 -34.08
CA PHE A 181 19.94 -8.90 -33.39
C PHE A 181 21.07 -8.46 -34.28
N THR A 182 21.71 -7.37 -33.96
CA THR A 182 22.87 -6.85 -34.69
C THR A 182 23.95 -7.92 -34.93
N ASP A 183 24.86 -7.71 -35.85
CA ASP A 183 25.88 -8.66 -36.25
C ASP A 183 26.70 -9.24 -35.09
N VAL A 184 26.73 -8.53 -33.95
CA VAL A 184 27.41 -8.93 -32.73
C VAL A 184 26.44 -8.76 -31.56
N ALA A 185 26.35 -9.75 -30.69
CA ALA A 185 25.53 -9.68 -29.50
C ALA A 185 26.32 -10.09 -28.27
N ASP A 186 26.13 -9.29 -27.22
CA ASP A 186 26.72 -9.51 -25.90
C ASP A 186 25.73 -10.26 -25.02
N PHE A 187 26.21 -11.35 -24.43
CA PHE A 187 25.41 -12.14 -23.49
C PHE A 187 26.10 -12.21 -22.12
N VAL A 188 25.27 -12.16 -21.10
CA VAL A 188 25.72 -12.25 -19.70
C VAL A 188 24.91 -13.36 -19.03
N PHE A 189 25.59 -14.40 -18.59
CA PHE A 189 24.97 -15.58 -17.98
C PHE A 189 25.31 -15.67 -16.49
N PHE A 190 24.89 -14.69 -15.70
CA PHE A 190 25.07 -14.74 -14.25
C PHE A 190 23.86 -15.37 -13.55
N ASP A 191 24.14 -16.25 -12.61
CA ASP A 191 23.14 -16.79 -11.70
C ASP A 191 22.85 -15.75 -10.60
N THR A 192 21.98 -14.80 -10.94
CA THR A 192 21.70 -13.65 -10.10
C THR A 192 20.35 -13.80 -9.39
N ASN A 193 20.37 -13.84 -8.07
CA ASN A 193 19.15 -13.76 -7.28
C ASN A 193 18.68 -12.30 -7.19
N TRP A 194 17.87 -11.88 -8.14
CA TRP A 194 17.29 -10.55 -8.20
C TRP A 194 16.40 -10.21 -6.99
N GLN A 195 15.80 -11.22 -6.36
CA GLN A 195 15.00 -10.99 -5.16
C GLN A 195 15.87 -10.48 -4.01
N ASP A 196 17.00 -11.12 -3.76
CA ASP A 196 17.93 -10.72 -2.70
C ASP A 196 18.58 -9.37 -2.99
N ILE A 197 18.78 -9.04 -4.27
CA ILE A 197 19.35 -7.76 -4.68
C ILE A 197 18.32 -6.64 -4.50
N MET A 198 17.10 -6.84 -4.97
CA MET A 198 16.09 -5.79 -5.02
C MET A 198 15.35 -5.59 -3.69
N TRP A 199 15.14 -6.65 -2.93
CA TRP A 199 14.26 -6.61 -1.78
C TRP A 199 15.01 -6.83 -0.47
N GLY A 200 14.49 -6.24 0.60
CA GLY A 200 15.05 -6.36 1.94
C GLY A 200 14.03 -6.14 3.03
N THR A 201 14.52 -6.07 4.26
CA THR A 201 13.72 -5.68 5.42
C THR A 201 13.63 -4.17 5.46
N ALA A 202 12.43 -3.65 5.74
CA ALA A 202 12.17 -2.24 5.94
C ALA A 202 11.62 -2.00 7.35
N ALA A 203 11.74 -0.77 7.84
CA ALA A 203 11.19 -0.35 9.12
C ALA A 203 10.25 0.83 8.93
N SER A 204 9.18 0.86 9.73
CA SER A 204 8.26 1.99 9.79
C SER A 204 8.04 2.38 11.22
N THR A 205 7.97 3.69 11.48
CA THR A 205 7.71 4.22 12.82
C THR A 205 6.55 5.21 12.77
N GLN A 206 5.76 5.23 13.83
CA GLN A 206 4.68 6.18 13.99
C GLN A 206 4.66 6.67 15.42
N HIS A 207 4.58 7.98 15.58
CA HIS A 207 4.54 8.66 16.88
C HIS A 207 3.40 9.68 16.87
N GLU A 208 2.62 9.67 17.91
CA GLU A 208 1.47 10.55 18.07
C GLU A 208 1.42 11.11 19.46
N LEU A 209 1.23 12.41 19.56
CA LEU A 209 1.08 13.15 20.81
C LEU A 209 -0.22 13.94 20.74
N ALA A 210 -1.11 13.73 21.70
CA ALA A 210 -2.33 14.51 21.80
C ALA A 210 -2.40 15.19 23.15
N ILE A 211 -2.78 16.46 23.17
CA ILE A 211 -3.02 17.27 24.37
C ILE A 211 -4.45 17.77 24.32
N SER A 212 -5.22 17.46 25.32
CA SER A 212 -6.63 17.89 25.41
C SER A 212 -6.96 18.41 26.80
N GLY A 213 -7.93 19.32 26.87
CA GLY A 213 -8.39 19.86 28.12
C GLY A 213 -9.31 21.06 27.93
N GLY A 214 -9.65 21.71 29.02
CA GLY A 214 -10.46 22.94 29.00
C GLY A 214 -11.59 22.93 30.02
N THR A 215 -12.42 23.94 29.93
CA THR A 215 -13.61 24.13 30.74
C THR A 215 -14.87 23.82 29.95
N GLU A 216 -16.05 23.86 30.60
CA GLU A 216 -17.31 23.72 29.86
C GLU A 216 -17.54 24.85 28.84
N ALA A 217 -16.91 26.01 29.05
CA ALA A 217 -17.03 27.15 28.14
C ALA A 217 -16.03 27.10 26.97
N SER A 218 -14.87 26.48 27.17
CA SER A 218 -13.82 26.39 26.13
C SER A 218 -13.06 25.09 26.26
N LYS A 219 -13.07 24.29 25.22
CA LYS A 219 -12.41 22.97 25.14
C LYS A 219 -11.44 22.97 23.96
N TYR A 220 -10.29 22.36 24.15
CA TYR A 220 -9.28 22.23 23.09
C TYR A 220 -8.71 20.82 23.04
N ARG A 221 -8.32 20.42 21.82
CA ARG A 221 -7.52 19.23 21.54
C ARG A 221 -6.50 19.58 20.45
N LEU A 222 -5.24 19.38 20.77
CA LEU A 222 -4.12 19.47 19.83
C LEU A 222 -3.56 18.08 19.63
N SER A 223 -3.44 17.62 18.40
CA SER A 223 -2.74 16.39 18.06
C SER A 223 -1.61 16.64 17.08
N LEU A 224 -0.49 16.00 17.32
CA LEU A 224 0.73 15.99 16.52
C LEU A 224 1.05 14.56 16.13
N GLY A 225 1.23 14.30 14.86
CA GLY A 225 1.61 12.99 14.34
C GLY A 225 2.85 13.06 13.49
N TYR A 226 3.72 12.08 13.66
CA TYR A 226 4.84 11.81 12.78
C TYR A 226 4.83 10.35 12.36
N MET A 227 4.99 10.08 11.08
CA MET A 227 5.13 8.75 10.53
C MET A 227 6.29 8.71 9.54
N PHE A 228 7.16 7.76 9.73
CA PHE A 228 8.14 7.34 8.74
C PHE A 228 7.76 5.96 8.22
N ASP A 229 7.67 5.80 6.91
CA ASP A 229 7.33 4.55 6.26
C ASP A 229 8.37 4.24 5.18
N ASP A 230 9.09 3.14 5.35
CA ASP A 230 10.11 2.69 4.41
C ASP A 230 9.60 1.54 3.55
N SER A 231 10.20 1.39 2.37
CA SER A 231 9.90 0.33 1.41
C SER A 231 10.84 -0.85 1.57
N ASN A 232 10.33 -2.05 1.30
CA ASN A 232 11.17 -3.24 1.17
C ASN A 232 12.08 -3.23 -0.05
N LEU A 233 11.89 -2.31 -1.00
CA LEU A 233 12.75 -2.17 -2.17
C LEU A 233 14.06 -1.48 -1.77
N LYS A 234 15.19 -2.16 -1.94
CA LYS A 234 16.52 -1.66 -1.54
C LYS A 234 17.05 -0.53 -2.44
N TRP A 235 16.53 -0.43 -3.66
CA TRP A 235 17.01 0.53 -4.65
C TRP A 235 16.17 1.79 -4.67
N GLY A 236 16.86 2.94 -4.69
CA GLY A 236 16.22 4.24 -4.68
C GLY A 236 15.81 4.69 -3.28
N ASN A 237 15.29 5.90 -3.20
CA ASN A 237 14.81 6.51 -1.96
C ASN A 237 13.28 6.36 -1.88
N ASN A 238 12.83 5.15 -1.54
CA ASN A 238 11.41 4.79 -1.51
C ASN A 238 10.84 4.85 -0.09
N ASN A 239 10.96 6.00 0.55
CA ASN A 239 10.39 6.22 1.88
C ASN A 239 9.43 7.40 1.87
N ASN A 240 8.56 7.45 2.87
CA ASN A 240 7.62 8.52 3.08
C ASN A 240 7.69 9.04 4.52
N ASN A 241 7.80 10.36 4.64
CA ASN A 241 7.70 11.06 5.91
C ASN A 241 6.41 11.86 5.94
N ARG A 242 5.55 11.63 6.92
CA ARG A 242 4.29 12.34 7.07
C ARG A 242 4.23 13.02 8.43
N TYR A 243 3.88 14.28 8.40
CA TYR A 243 3.64 15.11 9.59
C TYR A 243 2.20 15.56 9.60
N ASN A 244 1.51 15.35 10.69
CA ASN A 244 0.13 15.76 10.88
C ASN A 244 0.03 16.72 12.07
N LEU A 245 -0.72 17.80 11.88
CA LEU A 245 -1.09 18.73 12.94
C LEU A 245 -2.61 18.93 12.87
N ARG A 246 -3.29 18.73 13.99
CA ARG A 246 -4.72 18.98 14.10
C ARG A 246 -5.00 19.75 15.37
N LEU A 247 -5.74 20.84 15.23
CA LEU A 247 -6.25 21.64 16.36
C LEU A 247 -7.77 21.66 16.29
N THR A 248 -8.40 21.22 17.34
CA THR A 248 -9.86 21.28 17.51
C THR A 248 -10.19 22.14 18.73
N ASN A 249 -10.95 23.21 18.51
CA ASN A 249 -11.45 24.06 19.56
C ASN A 249 -12.98 24.09 19.54
N SER A 250 -13.58 24.14 20.74
CA SER A 250 -15.02 24.28 20.91
C SER A 250 -15.31 25.35 21.96
N PHE A 251 -16.05 26.35 21.56
CA PHE A 251 -16.43 27.45 22.46
C PHE A 251 -17.94 27.53 22.59
N LYS A 252 -18.42 27.66 23.82
CA LYS A 252 -19.82 27.95 24.11
C LYS A 252 -20.01 29.46 24.04
N LEU A 253 -20.64 29.97 22.99
CA LEU A 253 -20.80 31.41 22.78
C LEU A 253 -21.84 32.07 23.73
N SER A 254 -22.89 31.33 24.06
CA SER A 254 -23.89 31.75 25.08
C SER A 254 -24.71 30.55 25.53
N GLU A 255 -25.50 30.68 26.58
CA GLU A 255 -26.45 29.64 26.99
C GLU A 255 -27.56 29.38 25.95
N ARG A 256 -27.76 30.29 25.00
CA ARG A 256 -28.80 30.20 23.97
C ARG A 256 -28.25 29.88 22.57
N ALA A 257 -26.95 29.79 22.40
CA ALA A 257 -26.29 29.45 21.14
C ALA A 257 -25.11 28.51 21.40
N SER A 258 -25.24 27.29 20.98
CA SER A 258 -24.16 26.27 20.98
C SER A 258 -23.84 25.84 19.57
#